data_96a71e652699dc753d2997463727010d
#
_entry.id   96a71e652699dc753d2997463727010d
#
_cell.length_a   1.000
_cell.length_b   1.000
_cell.length_c   1.000
_cell.angle_alpha   90.00
_cell.angle_beta   90.00
_cell.angle_gamma   90.00
#
_symmetry.space_group_name_H-M   'P 1'
#
loop_
_entity.id
_entity.type
_entity.pdbx_description
1 polymer ?
#
loop_
_entity_poly.entity_id
_entity_poly.type
_entity_poly.pdbx_seq_one_letter_code
_entity_poly.pdbx_strand_id
1 'polypeptide(L)'
;TFANDPERGLFILIFLFSLIFLSLFIFFFFHKTSKDNLNSFFWLSKETAIIMNNWFMMYFLSVVLIGTIYPIFLDVLSSQKISVGPPFYHKLIIPFLIPFLLIMAIGPKLKWIKSNLDDKIYLFTLLVISILLSILIIKNFSSNFLINTILISSALYLFFITLRDFFSKRFKNLAQNTAHFGFSLLILSILFNSLF
;
A
#
# COMPACT_ATOMS: atom_id res chain seq x y z
N THR A 1 9.76 -22.05 -13.24
CA THR A 1 10.22 -20.78 -12.64
C THR A 1 11.18 -20.09 -13.59
N PHE A 2 11.28 -18.75 -13.55
CA PHE A 2 12.19 -17.97 -14.41
C PHE A 2 13.66 -18.37 -14.28
N ALA A 3 14.05 -18.99 -13.18
CA ALA A 3 15.39 -19.53 -12.97
C ALA A 3 15.70 -20.76 -13.86
N ASN A 4 14.68 -21.46 -14.36
CA ASN A 4 14.85 -22.63 -15.22
C ASN A 4 14.83 -22.29 -16.72
N ASP A 5 14.50 -21.03 -17.08
CA ASP A 5 14.42 -20.57 -18.47
C ASP A 5 15.11 -19.19 -18.58
N PRO A 6 16.44 -19.19 -18.83
CA PRO A 6 17.23 -17.96 -18.86
C PRO A 6 16.84 -17.01 -20.00
N GLU A 7 16.31 -17.53 -21.11
CA GLU A 7 15.90 -16.69 -22.25
C GLU A 7 14.68 -15.82 -21.90
N ARG A 8 13.69 -16.40 -21.22
CA ARG A 8 12.53 -15.65 -20.74
C ARG A 8 12.91 -14.62 -19.67
N GLY A 9 13.84 -14.98 -18.78
CA GLY A 9 14.37 -14.06 -17.78
C GLY A 9 15.07 -12.87 -18.43
N LEU A 10 15.89 -13.11 -19.43
CA LEU A 10 16.60 -12.07 -20.18
C LEU A 10 15.63 -11.15 -20.95
N PHE A 11 14.61 -11.71 -21.58
CA PHE A 11 13.58 -10.91 -22.27
C PHE A 11 12.86 -9.95 -21.30
N ILE A 12 12.45 -10.44 -20.13
CA ILE A 12 11.79 -9.61 -19.10
C ILE A 12 12.74 -8.52 -18.60
N LEU A 13 14.02 -8.85 -18.41
CA LEU A 13 15.04 -7.90 -17.95
C LEU A 13 15.25 -6.78 -18.98
N ILE A 14 15.40 -7.11 -20.26
CA ILE A 14 15.55 -6.13 -21.35
C ILE A 14 14.31 -5.23 -21.42
N PHE A 15 13.11 -5.80 -21.33
CA PHE A 15 11.87 -5.05 -21.32
C PHE A 15 11.79 -4.07 -20.12
N LEU A 16 12.14 -4.53 -18.91
CA LEU A 16 12.20 -3.70 -17.72
C LEU A 16 13.19 -2.54 -17.88
N PHE A 17 14.41 -2.83 -18.35
CA PHE A 17 15.42 -1.80 -18.61
C PHE A 17 14.97 -0.78 -19.65
N SER A 18 14.31 -1.22 -20.71
CA SER A 18 13.79 -0.30 -21.74
C SER A 18 12.71 0.63 -21.18
N LEU A 19 11.82 0.12 -20.33
CA LEU A 19 10.79 0.95 -19.64
C LEU A 19 11.40 1.96 -18.68
N ILE A 20 12.39 1.55 -17.89
CA ILE A 20 13.09 2.45 -16.97
C ILE A 20 13.81 3.55 -17.76
N PHE A 21 14.54 3.17 -18.81
CA PHE A 21 15.26 4.12 -19.66
C PHE A 21 14.29 5.12 -20.31
N LEU A 22 13.20 4.64 -20.88
CA LEU A 22 12.19 5.46 -21.50
C LEU A 22 11.54 6.44 -20.48
N SER A 23 11.24 5.94 -19.28
CA SER A 23 10.69 6.75 -18.19
C SER A 23 11.65 7.87 -17.77
N LEU A 24 12.93 7.55 -17.58
CA LEU A 24 13.95 8.54 -17.26
C LEU A 24 14.16 9.55 -18.40
N PHE A 25 14.16 9.07 -19.65
CA PHE A 25 14.26 9.93 -20.82
C PHE A 25 13.13 10.93 -20.86
N ILE A 26 11.89 10.48 -20.74
CA ILE A 26 10.71 11.36 -20.69
C ILE A 26 10.82 12.35 -19.52
N PHE A 27 11.21 11.88 -18.35
CA PHE A 27 11.37 12.74 -17.18
C PHE A 27 12.39 13.86 -17.42
N PHE A 28 13.58 13.56 -17.91
CA PHE A 28 14.63 14.55 -18.11
C PHE A 28 14.34 15.54 -19.25
N PHE A 29 13.70 15.09 -20.33
CA PHE A 29 13.45 15.94 -21.48
C PHE A 29 12.15 16.74 -21.40
N PHE A 30 11.15 16.23 -20.69
CA PHE A 30 9.83 16.86 -20.64
C PHE A 30 9.47 17.42 -19.26
N HIS A 31 10.35 17.26 -18.25
CA HIS A 31 10.09 17.84 -16.94
C HIS A 31 10.18 19.37 -17.00
N LYS A 32 9.04 20.03 -16.87
CA LYS A 32 8.96 21.47 -16.65
C LYS A 32 9.00 21.75 -15.16
N THR A 33 10.05 22.41 -14.70
CA THR A 33 10.06 22.99 -13.35
C THR A 33 9.00 24.09 -13.29
N SER A 34 7.86 23.79 -12.69
CA SER A 34 6.89 24.82 -12.33
C SER A 34 7.53 25.71 -11.26
N LYS A 35 7.69 26.99 -11.56
CA LYS A 35 8.04 28.03 -10.57
C LYS A 35 6.80 28.44 -9.80
N ASP A 36 5.99 27.46 -9.39
CA ASP A 36 4.83 27.76 -8.56
C ASP A 36 5.34 28.16 -7.18
N ASN A 37 4.87 29.33 -6.74
CA ASN A 37 5.04 29.83 -5.40
C ASN A 37 4.89 28.70 -4.41
N LEU A 38 5.84 28.55 -3.49
CA LEU A 38 5.81 27.65 -2.36
C LEU A 38 4.55 27.95 -1.53
N ASN A 39 3.40 27.55 -2.05
CA ASN A 39 2.17 27.54 -1.30
C ASN A 39 2.41 26.64 -0.09
N SER A 40 2.17 27.19 1.08
CA SER A 40 2.34 26.56 2.37
C SER A 40 1.98 25.07 2.31
N PHE A 41 2.98 24.22 2.56
CA PHE A 41 2.79 22.78 2.63
C PHE A 41 1.87 22.46 3.82
N PHE A 42 0.70 21.94 3.53
CA PHE A 42 -0.24 21.51 4.56
C PHE A 42 -0.19 20.00 4.69
N TRP A 43 0.11 19.52 5.88
CA TRP A 43 0.15 18.08 6.19
C TRP A 43 -1.18 17.37 5.88
N LEU A 44 -2.30 18.06 6.06
CA LEU A 44 -3.62 17.52 5.79
C LEU A 44 -4.14 18.00 4.43
N SER A 45 -3.51 17.51 3.36
CA SER A 45 -3.85 17.81 1.98
C SER A 45 -3.85 16.56 1.11
N LYS A 46 -4.52 16.62 -0.02
CA LYS A 46 -4.56 15.53 -0.99
C LYS A 46 -3.18 15.28 -1.61
N GLU A 47 -2.41 16.34 -1.81
CA GLU A 47 -1.02 16.26 -2.30
C GLU A 47 -0.15 15.42 -1.35
N THR A 48 -0.22 15.72 -0.05
CA THR A 48 0.53 14.97 0.97
C THR A 48 0.12 13.50 0.98
N ALA A 49 -1.19 13.21 0.90
CA ALA A 49 -1.67 11.84 0.86
C ALA A 49 -1.13 11.07 -0.36
N ILE A 50 -1.05 11.71 -1.53
CA ILE A 50 -0.49 11.10 -2.76
C ILE A 50 1.02 10.86 -2.59
N ILE A 51 1.77 11.83 -2.08
CA ILE A 51 3.21 11.68 -1.83
C ILE A 51 3.47 10.53 -0.85
N MET A 52 2.73 10.49 0.25
CA MET A 52 2.86 9.41 1.24
C MET A 52 2.51 8.04 0.65
N ASN A 53 1.45 7.96 -0.17
CA ASN A 53 1.09 6.72 -0.88
C ASN A 53 2.25 6.24 -1.77
N ASN A 54 2.83 7.13 -2.58
CA ASN A 54 3.96 6.79 -3.45
C ASN A 54 5.18 6.34 -2.65
N TRP A 55 5.44 6.99 -1.50
CA TRP A 55 6.54 6.63 -0.61
C TRP A 55 6.36 5.22 -0.03
N PHE A 56 5.16 4.86 0.45
CA PHE A 56 4.87 3.51 0.92
C PHE A 56 4.99 2.47 -0.19
N MET A 57 4.48 2.75 -1.39
CA MET A 57 4.60 1.83 -2.52
C MET A 57 6.06 1.60 -2.91
N MET A 58 6.89 2.65 -2.89
CA MET A 58 8.32 2.55 -3.14
C MET A 58 9.03 1.74 -2.05
N TYR A 59 8.64 1.91 -0.79
CA TYR A 59 9.15 1.12 0.32
C TYR A 59 8.81 -0.37 0.15
N PHE A 60 7.55 -0.72 -0.13
CA PHE A 60 7.14 -2.12 -0.33
C PHE A 60 7.87 -2.75 -1.53
N LEU A 61 8.01 -2.01 -2.62
CA LEU A 61 8.79 -2.45 -3.78
C LEU A 61 10.24 -2.75 -3.37
N SER A 62 10.88 -1.87 -2.60
CA SER A 62 12.26 -2.04 -2.15
C SER A 62 12.42 -3.27 -1.25
N VAL A 63 11.48 -3.50 -0.32
CA VAL A 63 11.50 -4.68 0.57
C VAL A 63 11.39 -5.98 -0.26
N VAL A 64 10.47 -6.02 -1.22
CA VAL A 64 10.30 -7.21 -2.09
C VAL A 64 11.52 -7.40 -2.98
N LEU A 65 12.04 -6.33 -3.57
CA LEU A 65 13.22 -6.37 -4.44
C LEU A 65 14.45 -6.90 -3.66
N ILE A 66 14.73 -6.35 -2.50
CA ILE A 66 15.85 -6.79 -1.66
C ILE A 66 15.65 -8.25 -1.24
N GLY A 67 14.46 -8.63 -0.78
CA GLY A 67 14.17 -10.00 -0.36
C GLY A 67 14.27 -11.03 -1.47
N THR A 68 14.07 -10.63 -2.73
CA THR A 68 14.20 -11.51 -3.90
C THR A 68 15.61 -11.54 -4.48
N ILE A 69 16.31 -10.41 -4.56
CA ILE A 69 17.65 -10.32 -5.16
C ILE A 69 18.73 -10.78 -4.19
N TYR A 70 18.60 -10.48 -2.90
CA TYR A 70 19.63 -10.78 -1.90
C TYR A 70 20.04 -12.27 -1.84
N PRO A 71 19.12 -13.26 -1.83
CA PRO A 71 19.48 -14.67 -1.89
C PRO A 71 20.24 -15.04 -3.16
N ILE A 72 19.82 -14.51 -4.32
CA ILE A 72 20.48 -14.77 -5.61
C ILE A 72 21.90 -14.22 -5.60
N PHE A 73 22.08 -13.01 -5.08
CA PHE A 73 23.38 -12.37 -4.98
C PHE A 73 24.35 -13.16 -4.09
N LEU A 74 23.87 -13.67 -2.94
CA LEU A 74 24.68 -14.49 -2.05
C LEU A 74 25.04 -15.86 -2.65
N ASP A 75 24.13 -16.50 -3.36
CA ASP A 75 24.38 -17.78 -4.03
C ASP A 75 25.52 -17.66 -5.06
N VAL A 76 25.54 -16.53 -5.80
CA VAL A 76 26.60 -16.25 -6.79
C VAL A 76 27.94 -15.94 -6.16
N LEU A 77 27.98 -15.16 -5.05
CA LEU A 77 29.23 -14.69 -4.45
C LEU A 77 29.84 -15.64 -3.43
N SER A 78 29.03 -16.34 -2.66
CA SER A 78 29.49 -17.12 -1.50
C SER A 78 29.10 -18.59 -1.55
N SER A 79 28.36 -19.03 -2.58
CA SER A 79 27.78 -20.38 -2.69
C SER A 79 26.89 -20.76 -1.49
N GLN A 80 26.47 -19.77 -0.70
CA GLN A 80 25.58 -19.97 0.43
C GLN A 80 24.12 -19.87 -0.04
N LYS A 81 23.38 -20.96 0.09
CA LYS A 81 21.94 -20.98 -0.23
C LYS A 81 21.14 -20.48 0.96
N ILE A 82 20.75 -19.21 0.91
CA ILE A 82 19.84 -18.61 1.89
C ILE A 82 18.47 -18.43 1.23
N SER A 83 17.40 -18.82 1.91
CA SER A 83 16.03 -18.54 1.48
C SER A 83 15.41 -17.46 2.38
N VAL A 84 14.82 -16.44 1.75
CA VAL A 84 14.04 -15.41 2.44
C VAL A 84 12.59 -15.86 2.46
N GLY A 85 12.07 -16.15 3.64
CA GLY A 85 10.70 -16.66 3.85
C GLY A 85 9.71 -15.59 4.30
N PRO A 86 8.42 -15.99 4.49
CA PRO A 86 7.34 -15.10 4.94
C PRO A 86 7.65 -14.27 6.18
N PRO A 87 8.37 -14.78 7.22
CA PRO A 87 8.66 -13.99 8.42
C PRO A 87 9.46 -12.71 8.17
N PHE A 88 10.34 -12.70 7.16
CA PHE A 88 11.08 -11.51 6.76
C PHE A 88 10.14 -10.42 6.24
N TYR A 89 9.26 -10.78 5.31
CA TYR A 89 8.30 -9.84 4.74
C TYR A 89 7.30 -9.34 5.77
N HIS A 90 6.78 -10.22 6.63
CA HIS A 90 5.85 -9.83 7.69
C HIS A 90 6.46 -8.79 8.63
N LYS A 91 7.69 -8.99 9.07
CA LYS A 91 8.38 -8.08 9.99
C LYS A 91 8.61 -6.69 9.38
N LEU A 92 8.88 -6.60 8.08
CA LEU A 92 9.15 -5.35 7.41
C LEU A 92 7.89 -4.67 6.86
N ILE A 93 6.93 -5.44 6.32
CA ILE A 93 5.76 -4.86 5.63
C ILE A 93 4.66 -4.48 6.63
N ILE A 94 4.36 -5.31 7.63
CA ILE A 94 3.20 -5.10 8.50
C ILE A 94 3.22 -3.73 9.22
N PRO A 95 4.32 -3.25 9.82
CA PRO A 95 4.33 -1.97 10.50
C PRO A 95 3.99 -0.78 9.58
N PHE A 96 4.41 -0.86 8.31
CA PHE A 96 4.18 0.18 7.32
C PHE A 96 2.83 0.01 6.58
N LEU A 97 2.30 -1.20 6.55
CA LEU A 97 0.99 -1.48 5.97
C LEU A 97 -0.14 -0.79 6.76
N ILE A 98 -0.05 -0.75 8.08
CA ILE A 98 -1.05 -0.11 8.94
C ILE A 98 -1.25 1.37 8.58
N PRO A 99 -0.24 2.25 8.66
CA PRO A 99 -0.40 3.65 8.29
C PRO A 99 -0.75 3.84 6.80
N PHE A 100 -0.27 2.98 5.92
CA PHE A 100 -0.64 2.98 4.51
C PHE A 100 -2.15 2.78 4.31
N LEU A 101 -2.76 1.78 4.96
CA LEU A 101 -4.20 1.53 4.88
C LEU A 101 -5.03 2.69 5.43
N LEU A 102 -4.59 3.32 6.52
CA LEU A 102 -5.25 4.48 7.10
C LEU A 102 -5.20 5.70 6.16
N ILE A 103 -4.05 5.97 5.56
CA ILE A 103 -3.91 7.07 4.59
C ILE A 103 -4.74 6.79 3.35
N MET A 104 -4.76 5.55 2.86
CA MET A 104 -5.57 5.14 1.72
C MET A 104 -7.07 5.29 1.99
N ALA A 105 -7.53 5.07 3.23
CA ALA A 105 -8.91 5.27 3.64
C ALA A 105 -9.33 6.75 3.66
N ILE A 106 -8.43 7.65 4.13
CA ILE A 106 -8.72 9.07 4.34
C ILE A 106 -8.38 9.90 3.08
N GLY A 107 -7.33 9.52 2.34
CA GLY A 107 -6.79 10.28 1.21
C GLY A 107 -7.80 10.75 0.17
N PRO A 108 -8.73 9.90 -0.30
CA PRO A 108 -9.76 10.30 -1.26
C PRO A 108 -10.71 11.39 -0.76
N LYS A 109 -10.82 11.57 0.56
CA LYS A 109 -11.69 12.57 1.19
C LYS A 109 -11.02 13.92 1.40
N LEU A 110 -9.70 13.98 1.24
CA LEU A 110 -8.94 15.21 1.36
C LEU A 110 -9.14 16.12 0.15
N LYS A 111 -9.14 17.43 0.39
CA LYS A 111 -9.18 18.48 -0.62
C LYS A 111 -7.75 18.90 -0.99
N TRP A 112 -7.57 19.50 -2.16
CA TRP A 112 -6.32 20.10 -2.57
C TRP A 112 -5.95 21.29 -1.68
N ILE A 113 -4.65 21.53 -1.46
CA ILE A 113 -4.05 22.61 -0.68
C ILE A 113 -4.36 22.51 0.81
N LYS A 114 -5.60 22.68 1.23
CA LYS A 114 -6.03 22.62 2.64
C LYS A 114 -7.36 21.91 2.75
N SER A 115 -7.42 20.85 3.54
CA SER A 115 -8.64 20.13 3.78
C SER A 115 -9.17 20.31 5.20
N ASN A 116 -10.47 20.60 5.29
CA ASN A 116 -11.26 20.30 6.47
C ASN A 116 -12.01 19.01 6.16
N LEU A 117 -11.86 18.01 7.01
CA LEU A 117 -12.64 16.77 6.91
C LEU A 117 -14.08 17.11 7.25
N ASP A 118 -14.98 17.02 6.28
CA ASP A 118 -16.38 17.43 6.45
C ASP A 118 -17.15 16.48 7.36
N ASP A 119 -16.77 15.18 7.41
CA ASP A 119 -17.48 14.11 8.16
C ASP A 119 -16.60 13.52 9.30
N LYS A 120 -15.98 14.34 10.13
CA LYS A 120 -15.06 13.87 11.20
C LYS A 120 -15.69 12.86 12.14
N ILE A 121 -16.91 13.13 12.59
CA ILE A 121 -17.64 12.27 13.51
C ILE A 121 -17.87 10.89 12.89
N TYR A 122 -18.29 10.84 11.64
CA TYR A 122 -18.50 9.59 10.91
C TYR A 122 -17.21 8.79 10.74
N LEU A 123 -16.10 9.43 10.35
CA LEU A 123 -14.81 8.77 10.24
C LEU A 123 -14.34 8.18 11.57
N PHE A 124 -14.56 8.92 12.66
CA PHE A 124 -14.23 8.45 14.00
C PHE A 124 -15.12 7.28 14.45
N THR A 125 -16.43 7.34 14.21
CA THR A 125 -17.35 6.24 14.56
C THR A 125 -17.01 4.96 13.79
N LEU A 126 -16.69 5.03 12.51
CA LEU A 126 -16.24 3.86 11.74
C LEU A 126 -14.93 3.28 12.26
N LEU A 127 -14.00 4.14 12.69
CA LEU A 127 -12.74 3.68 13.27
C LEU A 127 -13.01 2.91 14.57
N VAL A 128 -13.85 3.41 15.46
CA VAL A 128 -14.23 2.72 16.69
C VAL A 128 -14.92 1.38 16.39
N ILE A 129 -15.86 1.35 15.45
CA ILE A 129 -16.55 0.12 15.05
C ILE A 129 -15.56 -0.91 14.51
N SER A 130 -14.60 -0.49 13.65
CA SER A 130 -13.59 -1.40 13.09
C SER A 130 -12.66 -1.96 14.16
N ILE A 131 -12.30 -1.19 15.19
CA ILE A 131 -11.52 -1.66 16.33
C ILE A 131 -12.30 -2.68 17.15
N LEU A 132 -13.56 -2.39 17.48
CA LEU A 132 -14.40 -3.32 18.23
C LEU A 132 -14.59 -4.65 17.50
N LEU A 133 -14.88 -4.61 16.20
CA LEU A 133 -15.01 -5.81 15.38
C LEU A 133 -13.71 -6.59 15.31
N SER A 134 -12.57 -5.93 15.16
CA SER A 134 -11.26 -6.61 15.11
C SER A 134 -10.94 -7.32 16.44
N ILE A 135 -11.26 -6.71 17.59
CA ILE A 135 -11.10 -7.32 18.90
C ILE A 135 -11.97 -8.60 19.02
N LEU A 136 -13.22 -8.53 18.56
CA LEU A 136 -14.14 -9.68 18.60
C LEU A 136 -13.63 -10.85 17.71
N ILE A 137 -13.09 -10.52 16.52
CA ILE A 137 -12.56 -11.53 15.60
C ILE A 137 -11.31 -12.20 16.18
N ILE A 138 -10.37 -11.41 16.72
CA ILE A 138 -9.06 -11.91 17.13
C ILE A 138 -9.07 -12.59 18.48
N LYS A 139 -10.04 -12.29 19.36
CA LYS A 139 -10.11 -12.83 20.73
C LYS A 139 -9.87 -14.35 20.81
N ASN A 140 -10.24 -15.09 19.78
CA ASN A 140 -10.17 -16.56 19.76
C ASN A 140 -9.01 -17.12 18.92
N PHE A 141 -8.23 -16.31 18.19
CA PHE A 141 -7.41 -16.83 17.08
C PHE A 141 -5.92 -16.48 17.11
N SER A 142 -5.41 -15.61 18.01
CA SER A 142 -4.07 -15.06 17.77
C SER A 142 -3.15 -15.03 18.99
N SER A 143 -1.89 -15.46 18.76
CA SER A 143 -0.78 -15.31 19.72
C SER A 143 -0.28 -13.86 19.84
N ASN A 144 -0.37 -13.05 18.75
CA ASN A 144 0.09 -11.65 18.69
C ASN A 144 -1.11 -10.68 18.66
N PHE A 145 -1.87 -10.67 19.75
CA PHE A 145 -3.13 -9.95 19.87
C PHE A 145 -3.07 -8.47 19.42
N LEU A 146 -2.10 -7.70 19.90
CA LEU A 146 -2.04 -6.25 19.64
C LEU A 146 -1.80 -5.92 18.16
N ILE A 147 -0.77 -6.51 17.55
CA ILE A 147 -0.38 -6.20 16.16
C ILE A 147 -1.49 -6.63 15.20
N ASN A 148 -2.05 -7.83 15.40
CA ASN A 148 -3.10 -8.36 14.54
C ASN A 148 -4.41 -7.55 14.70
N THR A 149 -4.74 -7.09 15.91
CA THR A 149 -5.91 -6.22 16.14
C THR A 149 -5.77 -4.90 15.39
N ILE A 150 -4.62 -4.24 15.47
CA ILE A 150 -4.38 -2.97 14.79
C ILE A 150 -4.41 -3.16 13.26
N LEU A 151 -3.79 -4.24 12.77
CA LEU A 151 -3.75 -4.55 11.34
C LEU A 151 -5.14 -4.81 10.77
N ILE A 152 -5.93 -5.68 11.42
CA ILE A 152 -7.29 -5.99 10.97
C ILE A 152 -8.21 -4.79 11.14
N SER A 153 -8.07 -4.00 12.21
CA SER A 153 -8.87 -2.80 12.38
C SER A 153 -8.62 -1.78 11.27
N SER A 154 -7.36 -1.59 10.84
CA SER A 154 -7.04 -0.69 9.73
C SER A 154 -7.58 -1.19 8.39
N ALA A 155 -7.57 -2.50 8.14
CA ALA A 155 -8.14 -3.10 6.95
C ALA A 155 -9.68 -3.02 6.93
N LEU A 156 -10.36 -3.31 8.06
CA LEU A 156 -11.79 -3.14 8.21
C LEU A 156 -12.21 -1.67 8.06
N TYR A 157 -11.44 -0.75 8.62
CA TYR A 157 -11.69 0.68 8.46
C TYR A 157 -11.65 1.11 7.00
N LEU A 158 -10.62 0.71 6.25
CA LEU A 158 -10.54 0.93 4.82
C LEU A 158 -11.75 0.32 4.09
N PHE A 159 -12.11 -0.92 4.42
CA PHE A 159 -13.23 -1.61 3.81
C PHE A 159 -14.56 -0.87 4.02
N PHE A 160 -14.90 -0.49 5.24
CA PHE A 160 -16.16 0.21 5.52
C PHE A 160 -16.24 1.57 4.85
N ILE A 161 -15.14 2.31 4.80
CA ILE A 161 -15.08 3.60 4.10
C ILE A 161 -15.29 3.42 2.61
N THR A 162 -14.57 2.47 1.99
CA THR A 162 -14.66 2.22 0.55
C THR A 162 -15.99 1.61 0.15
N LEU A 163 -16.58 0.77 0.99
CA LEU A 163 -17.92 0.22 0.80
C LEU A 163 -18.96 1.33 0.70
N ARG A 164 -18.95 2.27 1.65
CA ARG A 164 -19.85 3.44 1.60
C ARG A 164 -19.64 4.28 0.36
N ASP A 165 -18.37 4.56 0.02
CA ASP A 165 -18.05 5.40 -1.13
C ASP A 165 -18.45 4.71 -2.45
N PHE A 166 -18.40 3.38 -2.51
CA PHE A 166 -18.86 2.60 -3.64
C PHE A 166 -20.38 2.67 -3.83
N PHE A 167 -21.15 2.54 -2.75
CA PHE A 167 -22.62 2.61 -2.80
C PHE A 167 -23.18 4.05 -2.77
N SER A 168 -22.33 5.04 -2.48
CA SER A 168 -22.74 6.44 -2.54
C SER A 168 -23.05 6.83 -3.97
N LYS A 169 -24.22 7.44 -4.21
CA LYS A 169 -24.71 7.88 -5.53
C LYS A 169 -23.84 8.95 -6.23
N ARG A 170 -22.69 9.29 -5.69
CA ARG A 170 -21.71 10.19 -6.32
C ARG A 170 -20.85 9.42 -7.32
N PHE A 171 -21.42 9.14 -8.50
CA PHE A 171 -20.73 8.51 -9.65
C PHE A 171 -19.51 9.26 -10.20
N LYS A 172 -19.14 10.41 -9.64
CA LYS A 172 -18.03 11.24 -10.14
C LYS A 172 -16.67 10.56 -10.17
N ASN A 173 -16.43 9.53 -9.33
CA ASN A 173 -15.15 8.84 -9.22
C ASN A 173 -15.32 7.31 -9.17
N LEU A 174 -16.18 6.76 -10.03
CA LEU A 174 -16.51 5.32 -10.00
C LEU A 174 -15.26 4.43 -10.12
N ALA A 175 -14.35 4.74 -11.04
CA ALA A 175 -13.13 3.97 -11.25
C ALA A 175 -12.24 3.94 -10.00
N GLN A 176 -12.06 5.09 -9.34
CA GLN A 176 -11.29 5.18 -8.10
C GLN A 176 -11.96 4.39 -6.97
N ASN A 177 -13.28 4.56 -6.79
CA ASN A 177 -14.02 3.88 -5.72
C ASN A 177 -13.99 2.36 -5.91
N THR A 178 -14.15 1.87 -7.15
CA THR A 178 -14.07 0.44 -7.47
C THR A 178 -12.67 -0.12 -7.19
N ALA A 179 -11.62 0.60 -7.57
CA ALA A 179 -10.24 0.18 -7.34
C ALA A 179 -9.92 0.09 -5.84
N HIS A 180 -10.29 1.12 -5.05
CA HIS A 180 -10.07 1.11 -3.60
C HIS A 180 -10.90 0.04 -2.88
N PHE A 181 -12.15 -0.18 -3.30
CA PHE A 181 -12.98 -1.23 -2.76
C PHE A 181 -12.43 -2.62 -3.08
N GLY A 182 -12.03 -2.88 -4.33
CA GLY A 182 -11.41 -4.14 -4.72
C GLY A 182 -10.11 -4.42 -3.97
N PHE A 183 -9.27 -3.39 -3.79
CA PHE A 183 -8.06 -3.50 -2.99
C PHE A 183 -8.35 -3.81 -1.52
N SER A 184 -9.35 -3.16 -0.92
CA SER A 184 -9.74 -3.42 0.48
C SER A 184 -10.24 -4.85 0.69
N LEU A 185 -11.02 -5.39 -0.26
CA LEU A 185 -11.45 -6.79 -0.25
C LEU A 185 -10.27 -7.77 -0.35
N LEU A 186 -9.31 -7.48 -1.23
CA LEU A 186 -8.11 -8.29 -1.40
C LEU A 186 -7.30 -8.35 -0.10
N ILE A 187 -7.03 -7.21 0.53
CA ILE A 187 -6.30 -7.16 1.80
C ILE A 187 -7.04 -7.92 2.91
N LEU A 188 -8.35 -7.72 3.04
CA LEU A 188 -9.15 -8.47 4.01
C LEU A 188 -9.07 -9.99 3.77
N SER A 189 -9.20 -10.43 2.52
CA SER A 189 -9.12 -11.86 2.17
C SER A 189 -7.76 -12.45 2.53
N ILE A 190 -6.66 -11.73 2.27
CA ILE A 190 -5.31 -12.17 2.65
C ILE A 190 -5.18 -12.27 4.17
N LEU A 191 -5.65 -11.25 4.90
CA LEU A 191 -5.56 -11.24 6.37
C LEU A 191 -6.41 -12.35 7.00
N PHE A 192 -7.62 -12.59 6.51
CA PHE A 192 -8.42 -13.70 6.99
C PHE A 192 -7.78 -15.05 6.69
N ASN A 193 -7.24 -15.25 5.48
CA ASN A 193 -6.53 -16.50 5.16
C ASN A 193 -5.26 -16.71 6.01
N SER A 194 -4.65 -15.65 6.51
CA SER A 194 -3.48 -15.74 7.39
C SER A 194 -3.83 -16.06 8.85
N LEU A 195 -5.10 -15.91 9.25
CA LEU A 195 -5.61 -16.19 10.59
C LEU A 195 -6.16 -17.61 10.74
N PHE A 196 -6.65 -18.19 9.65
CA PHE A 196 -7.21 -19.55 9.56
C PHE A 196 -6.26 -20.50 8.82
#